data_24867509e9820cd5285bdc427f2c419b
#
_entry.id   24867509e9820cd5285bdc427f2c419b
#
_cell.length_a   1.000
_cell.length_b   1.000
_cell.length_c   1.000
_cell.angle_alpha   90.00
_cell.angle_beta   90.00
_cell.angle_gamma   90.00
#
_symmetry.space_group_name_H-M   'P 1'
#
loop_
_entity.id
_entity.type
_entity.pdbx_description
1 polymer ?
#
loop_
_entity_poly.entity_id
_entity_poly.type
_entity_poly.pdbx_seq_one_letter_code
_entity_poly.pdbx_strand_id
1 'polypeptide(L)'
;SVQTVSGTNEIVFKMPELSDDGTDDSQMSKVRSALTDKLGADVKEANVISGSASSEMSKNAIFSVILAAILMLIYIAIRFHDVKFGASAVIALLHDVAMVFCLYIILRLTVGNTCIACLLTIVGYSINATIIIFDRVRENIGVMKPKKATYKDIVNLSINQTFSRTIYTSLTTFVTI
;
A
#
# COMPACT_ATOMS: atom_id res chain seq x y z
N SER A 1 -5.55 17.17 -19.31
CA SER A 1 -6.74 16.31 -19.42
C SER A 1 -7.82 16.78 -18.45
N VAL A 2 -9.07 16.71 -18.88
CA VAL A 2 -10.24 17.10 -18.09
C VAL A 2 -10.95 15.82 -17.65
N GLN A 3 -11.23 15.67 -16.38
CA GLN A 3 -11.99 14.55 -15.83
C GLN A 3 -13.19 15.09 -15.04
N THR A 4 -14.36 14.54 -15.33
CA THR A 4 -15.59 14.83 -14.56
C THR A 4 -15.70 13.84 -13.42
N VAL A 5 -16.04 14.32 -12.22
CA VAL A 5 -16.30 13.45 -11.06
C VAL A 5 -17.76 13.00 -11.13
N SER A 6 -17.97 11.69 -11.27
CA SER A 6 -19.32 11.12 -11.34
C SER A 6 -20.10 11.41 -10.05
N GLY A 7 -21.26 12.09 -10.20
CA GLY A 7 -22.17 12.37 -9.08
C GLY A 7 -22.04 13.75 -8.44
N THR A 8 -21.09 14.57 -8.90
CA THR A 8 -20.94 15.97 -8.47
C THR A 8 -20.72 16.87 -9.68
N ASN A 9 -21.08 18.16 -9.57
CA ASN A 9 -20.75 19.16 -10.60
C ASN A 9 -19.28 19.62 -10.51
N GLU A 10 -18.38 18.69 -10.21
CA GLU A 10 -16.96 18.97 -10.05
C GLU A 10 -16.17 18.46 -11.25
N ILE A 11 -15.26 19.29 -11.73
CA ILE A 11 -14.40 18.99 -12.86
C ILE A 11 -12.94 19.09 -12.42
N VAL A 12 -12.17 18.04 -12.65
CA VAL A 12 -10.73 18.03 -12.37
C VAL A 12 -9.96 18.37 -13.65
N PHE A 13 -9.27 19.48 -13.63
CA PHE A 13 -8.36 19.90 -14.68
C PHE A 13 -6.94 19.42 -14.36
N LYS A 14 -6.40 18.50 -15.16
CA LYS A 14 -4.97 18.16 -15.13
C LYS A 14 -4.26 18.93 -16.24
N MET A 15 -3.45 19.90 -15.85
CA MET A 15 -2.60 20.66 -16.77
C MET A 15 -1.19 20.08 -16.76
N PRO A 16 -0.46 20.14 -17.90
CA PRO A 16 0.97 19.86 -17.91
C PRO A 16 1.72 20.90 -17.07
N GLU A 17 2.88 20.52 -16.57
CA GLU A 17 3.75 21.37 -15.78
C GLU A 17 4.03 22.69 -16.51
N LEU A 18 3.65 23.78 -15.91
CA LEU A 18 3.99 25.11 -16.38
C LEU A 18 5.40 25.40 -15.88
N SER A 19 6.33 25.59 -16.80
CA SER A 19 7.77 25.79 -16.63
C SER A 19 8.30 26.22 -15.25
N ASP A 20 9.40 25.59 -14.89
CA ASP A 20 10.16 25.58 -13.62
C ASP A 20 10.75 26.96 -13.16
N ASP A 21 10.11 28.07 -13.50
CA ASP A 21 10.58 29.44 -13.23
C ASP A 21 10.10 30.00 -11.87
N GLY A 22 10.06 29.19 -10.82
CA GLY A 22 9.99 29.68 -9.42
C GLY A 22 8.78 30.53 -9.01
N THR A 23 7.77 30.66 -9.86
CA THR A 23 6.58 31.50 -9.67
C THR A 23 5.26 30.72 -9.71
N ASP A 24 5.26 29.51 -9.12
CA ASP A 24 4.09 28.63 -9.08
C ASP A 24 2.84 29.33 -8.51
N ASP A 25 2.99 30.17 -7.50
CA ASP A 25 1.90 30.92 -6.88
C ASP A 25 1.27 31.97 -7.82
N SER A 26 2.10 32.62 -8.65
CA SER A 26 1.61 33.68 -9.56
C SER A 26 0.90 33.10 -10.78
N GLN A 27 1.32 31.94 -11.26
CA GLN A 27 0.67 31.25 -12.37
C GLN A 27 -0.63 30.58 -11.91
N MET A 28 -0.63 30.00 -10.72
CA MET A 28 -1.81 29.41 -10.13
C MET A 28 -2.90 30.48 -9.84
N SER A 29 -2.50 31.66 -9.36
CA SER A 29 -3.44 32.78 -9.14
C SER A 29 -4.06 33.25 -10.45
N LYS A 30 -3.30 33.31 -11.55
CA LYS A 30 -3.80 33.63 -12.90
C LYS A 30 -4.78 32.60 -13.45
N VAL A 31 -4.47 31.32 -13.26
CA VAL A 31 -5.36 30.22 -13.66
C VAL A 31 -6.65 30.26 -12.83
N ARG A 32 -6.53 30.47 -11.54
CA ARG A 32 -7.66 30.58 -10.62
C ARG A 32 -8.56 31.76 -10.97
N SER A 33 -7.99 32.95 -11.18
CA SER A 33 -8.75 34.13 -11.61
C SER A 33 -9.42 33.92 -12.97
N ALA A 34 -8.73 33.32 -13.92
CA ALA A 34 -9.28 33.02 -15.26
C ALA A 34 -10.44 32.01 -15.20
N LEU A 35 -10.38 31.01 -14.33
CA LEU A 35 -11.47 30.04 -14.12
C LEU A 35 -12.67 30.68 -13.43
N THR A 36 -12.43 31.52 -12.42
CA THR A 36 -13.49 32.23 -11.71
C THR A 36 -14.16 33.28 -12.62
N ASP A 37 -13.39 34.08 -13.35
CA ASP A 37 -13.93 35.17 -14.19
C ASP A 37 -14.63 34.65 -15.46
N LYS A 38 -14.12 33.58 -16.09
CA LYS A 38 -14.69 33.10 -17.36
C LYS A 38 -15.74 32.03 -17.21
N LEU A 39 -15.67 31.19 -16.16
CA LEU A 39 -16.58 30.04 -15.97
C LEU A 39 -17.48 30.19 -14.75
N GLY A 40 -17.26 31.20 -13.89
CA GLY A 40 -17.97 31.32 -12.63
C GLY A 40 -17.73 30.13 -11.68
N ALA A 41 -16.65 29.41 -11.89
CA ALA A 41 -16.33 28.20 -11.15
C ALA A 41 -15.65 28.55 -9.83
N ASP A 42 -16.15 28.01 -8.72
CA ASP A 42 -15.48 28.09 -7.43
C ASP A 42 -14.38 27.00 -7.34
N VAL A 43 -13.12 27.44 -7.27
CA VAL A 43 -11.98 26.54 -7.18
C VAL A 43 -11.83 26.07 -5.74
N LYS A 44 -12.35 24.88 -5.46
CA LYS A 44 -12.33 24.27 -4.12
C LYS A 44 -10.94 23.85 -3.69
N GLU A 45 -10.16 23.28 -4.60
CA GLU A 45 -8.84 22.76 -4.31
C GLU A 45 -7.91 22.94 -5.51
N ALA A 46 -6.75 23.51 -5.28
CA ALA A 46 -5.73 23.69 -6.30
C ALA A 46 -4.40 23.17 -5.75
N ASN A 47 -4.01 22.00 -6.18
CA ASN A 47 -2.75 21.37 -5.79
C ASN A 47 -1.77 21.40 -6.97
N VAL A 48 -0.65 22.09 -6.79
CA VAL A 48 0.49 22.04 -7.73
C VAL A 48 1.37 20.86 -7.32
N ILE A 49 1.39 19.83 -8.15
CA ILE A 49 2.34 18.73 -7.98
C ILE A 49 3.37 18.89 -9.09
N SER A 50 4.53 19.48 -8.76
CA SER A 50 5.65 19.55 -9.67
C SER A 50 6.09 18.15 -10.08
N GLY A 51 6.45 17.96 -11.35
CA GLY A 51 6.95 16.68 -11.85
C GLY A 51 8.20 16.21 -11.14
N SER A 52 9.05 17.15 -10.72
CA SER A 52 10.21 16.90 -9.88
C SER A 52 9.80 16.38 -8.49
N ALA A 53 8.83 17.02 -7.84
CA ALA A 53 8.30 16.59 -6.55
C ALA A 53 7.64 15.20 -6.64
N SER A 54 6.87 14.95 -7.68
CA SER A 54 6.25 13.63 -7.91
C SER A 54 7.30 12.53 -8.12
N SER A 55 8.37 12.82 -8.87
CA SER A 55 9.48 11.89 -9.09
C SER A 55 10.26 11.62 -7.77
N GLU A 56 10.53 12.66 -7.00
CA GLU A 56 11.24 12.54 -5.72
C GLU A 56 10.41 11.77 -4.70
N MET A 57 9.12 12.05 -4.61
CA MET A 57 8.19 11.31 -3.73
C MET A 57 8.10 9.84 -4.13
N SER A 58 8.06 9.53 -5.43
CA SER A 58 8.05 8.14 -5.91
C SER A 58 9.34 7.40 -5.57
N LYS A 59 10.50 8.04 -5.70
CA LYS A 59 11.81 7.47 -5.30
C LYS A 59 11.86 7.22 -3.81
N ASN A 60 11.45 8.18 -2.99
CA ASN A 60 11.43 8.06 -1.55
C ASN A 60 10.47 6.95 -1.09
N ALA A 61 9.34 6.79 -1.76
CA ALA A 61 8.39 5.74 -1.48
C ALA A 61 8.97 4.34 -1.80
N ILE A 62 9.57 4.17 -2.97
CA ILE A 62 10.22 2.90 -3.35
C ILE A 62 11.34 2.58 -2.35
N PHE A 63 12.17 3.57 -2.00
CA PHE A 63 13.22 3.39 -1.01
C PHE A 63 12.66 2.97 0.36
N SER A 64 11.59 3.61 0.82
CA SER A 64 10.93 3.28 2.10
C SER A 64 10.35 1.87 2.11
N VAL A 65 9.75 1.43 1.00
CA VAL A 65 9.20 0.06 0.86
C VAL A 65 10.34 -0.97 0.89
N ILE A 66 11.43 -0.71 0.18
CA ILE A 66 12.60 -1.60 0.18
C ILE A 66 13.22 -1.66 1.59
N LEU A 67 13.41 -0.53 2.23
CA LEU A 67 13.95 -0.45 3.59
C LEU A 67 13.06 -1.21 4.58
N ALA A 68 11.74 -1.00 4.52
CA ALA A 68 10.78 -1.72 5.35
C ALA A 68 10.84 -3.24 5.12
N ALA A 69 10.93 -3.69 3.86
CA ALA A 69 11.07 -5.09 3.52
C ALA A 69 12.36 -5.70 4.09
N ILE A 70 13.48 -4.98 4.00
CA ILE A 70 14.77 -5.42 4.56
C ILE A 70 14.70 -5.54 6.08
N LEU A 71 14.19 -4.51 6.77
CA LEU A 71 14.04 -4.52 8.22
C LEU A 71 13.14 -5.66 8.68
N MET A 72 12.07 -5.95 7.93
CA MET A 72 11.18 -7.07 8.20
C MET A 72 11.86 -8.43 7.97
N LEU A 73 12.65 -8.56 6.92
CA LEU A 73 13.45 -9.77 6.70
C LEU A 73 14.40 -10.03 7.87
N ILE A 74 15.09 -8.99 8.32
CA ILE A 74 15.99 -9.05 9.49
C ILE A 74 15.21 -9.48 10.73
N TYR A 75 14.06 -8.85 10.99
CA TYR A 75 13.20 -9.18 12.12
C TYR A 75 12.75 -10.65 12.08
N ILE A 76 12.26 -11.12 10.91
CA ILE A 76 11.80 -12.50 10.75
C ILE A 76 12.99 -13.48 10.88
N ALA A 77 14.15 -13.17 10.32
CA ALA A 77 15.34 -14.00 10.42
C ALA A 77 15.81 -14.17 11.88
N ILE A 78 15.83 -13.09 12.65
CA ILE A 78 16.16 -13.10 14.08
C ILE A 78 15.11 -13.88 14.88
N ARG A 79 13.83 -13.63 14.60
CA ARG A 79 12.71 -14.20 15.34
C ARG A 79 12.52 -15.69 15.10
N PHE A 80 12.71 -16.14 13.86
CA PHE A 80 12.40 -17.53 13.46
C PHE A 80 13.63 -18.44 13.29
N HIS A 81 14.84 -17.89 13.26
CA HIS A 81 16.11 -18.64 13.08
C HIS A 81 16.13 -19.57 11.85
N ASP A 82 15.19 -19.41 10.91
CA ASP A 82 15.08 -20.21 9.70
C ASP A 82 14.81 -19.31 8.49
N VAL A 83 15.76 -19.27 7.57
CA VAL A 83 15.71 -18.46 6.35
C VAL A 83 14.52 -18.83 5.45
N LYS A 84 14.04 -20.08 5.52
CA LYS A 84 12.90 -20.54 4.71
C LYS A 84 11.60 -19.81 5.06
N PHE A 85 11.37 -19.56 6.34
CA PHE A 85 10.21 -18.76 6.78
C PHE A 85 10.33 -17.32 6.30
N GLY A 86 11.52 -16.73 6.38
CA GLY A 86 11.76 -15.36 5.86
C GLY A 86 11.51 -15.27 4.36
N ALA A 87 12.07 -16.19 3.58
CA ALA A 87 11.89 -16.21 2.13
C ALA A 87 10.41 -16.38 1.74
N SER A 88 9.66 -17.27 2.40
CA SER A 88 8.24 -17.46 2.12
C SER A 88 7.40 -16.24 2.48
N ALA A 89 7.73 -15.52 3.56
CA ALA A 89 7.06 -14.27 3.92
C ALA A 89 7.25 -13.17 2.86
N VAL A 90 8.48 -13.05 2.32
CA VAL A 90 8.78 -12.09 1.26
C VAL A 90 8.03 -12.42 -0.03
N ILE A 91 8.00 -13.69 -0.41
CA ILE A 91 7.24 -14.12 -1.61
C ILE A 91 5.74 -13.81 -1.44
N ALA A 92 5.17 -14.09 -0.27
CA ALA A 92 3.79 -13.75 0.04
C ALA A 92 3.54 -12.25 -0.06
N LEU A 93 4.43 -11.44 0.51
CA LEU A 93 4.35 -9.99 0.45
C LEU A 93 4.42 -9.44 -0.99
N LEU A 94 5.36 -9.95 -1.79
CA LEU A 94 5.48 -9.58 -3.21
C LEU A 94 4.20 -9.94 -3.99
N HIS A 95 3.62 -11.09 -3.71
CA HIS A 95 2.33 -11.49 -4.29
C HIS A 95 1.23 -10.51 -3.93
N ASP A 96 1.09 -10.12 -2.67
CA ASP A 96 0.05 -9.20 -2.21
C ASP A 96 0.20 -7.81 -2.84
N VAL A 97 1.42 -7.29 -2.89
CA VAL A 97 1.73 -6.03 -3.58
C VAL A 97 1.40 -6.12 -5.07
N ALA A 98 1.76 -7.22 -5.73
CA ALA A 98 1.46 -7.43 -7.15
C ALA A 98 -0.06 -7.48 -7.40
N MET A 99 -0.84 -8.14 -6.55
CA MET A 99 -2.30 -8.19 -6.65
C MET A 99 -2.93 -6.79 -6.53
N VAL A 100 -2.44 -5.97 -5.61
CA VAL A 100 -2.92 -4.59 -5.46
C VAL A 100 -2.58 -3.75 -6.68
N PHE A 101 -1.37 -3.86 -7.23
CA PHE A 101 -1.01 -3.18 -8.46
C PHE A 101 -1.87 -3.62 -9.65
N CYS A 102 -2.13 -4.92 -9.80
CA CYS A 102 -3.06 -5.42 -10.82
C CYS A 102 -4.44 -4.78 -10.69
N LEU A 103 -4.96 -4.67 -9.46
CA LEU A 103 -6.25 -4.04 -9.20
C LEU A 103 -6.23 -2.54 -9.56
N TYR A 104 -5.16 -1.81 -9.23
CA TYR A 104 -4.99 -0.41 -9.61
C TYR A 104 -5.00 -0.22 -11.13
N ILE A 105 -4.34 -1.10 -11.89
CA ILE A 105 -4.31 -1.08 -13.35
C ILE A 105 -5.70 -1.36 -13.94
N ILE A 106 -6.39 -2.39 -13.43
CA ILE A 106 -7.73 -2.77 -13.91
C ILE A 106 -8.74 -1.65 -13.67
N LEU A 107 -8.70 -1.03 -12.49
CA LEU A 107 -9.60 0.08 -12.12
C LEU A 107 -9.15 1.42 -12.70
N ARG A 108 -8.03 1.47 -13.41
CA ARG A 108 -7.43 2.69 -13.99
C ARG A 108 -7.26 3.82 -12.97
N LEU A 109 -6.93 3.48 -11.73
CA LEU A 109 -6.70 4.45 -10.67
C LEU A 109 -5.38 5.19 -10.89
N THR A 110 -5.35 6.46 -10.51
CA THR A 110 -4.12 7.26 -10.62
C THR A 110 -3.11 6.84 -9.56
N VAL A 111 -1.88 6.53 -10.00
CA VAL A 111 -0.78 6.25 -9.07
C VAL A 111 -0.23 7.57 -8.55
N GLY A 112 -0.51 7.85 -7.29
CA GLY A 112 -0.07 9.06 -6.60
C GLY A 112 0.34 8.74 -5.14
N ASN A 113 0.52 9.77 -4.34
CA ASN A 113 0.91 9.62 -2.92
C ASN A 113 -0.05 8.73 -2.13
N THR A 114 -1.35 8.82 -2.40
CA THR A 114 -2.36 7.97 -1.78
C THR A 114 -2.14 6.50 -2.10
N CYS A 115 -1.77 6.16 -3.35
CA CYS A 115 -1.44 4.79 -3.72
C CYS A 115 -0.26 4.25 -2.90
N ILE A 116 0.78 5.06 -2.71
CA ILE A 116 1.96 4.69 -1.93
C ILE A 116 1.59 4.44 -0.46
N ALA A 117 0.79 5.33 0.13
CA ALA A 117 0.30 5.17 1.50
C ALA A 117 -0.54 3.90 1.65
N CYS A 118 -1.43 3.61 0.69
CA CYS A 118 -2.21 2.38 0.67
C CYS A 118 -1.32 1.13 0.57
N LEU A 119 -0.33 1.14 -0.32
CA LEU A 119 0.62 0.02 -0.45
C LEU A 119 1.39 -0.23 0.84
N LEU A 120 1.89 0.82 1.49
CA LEU A 120 2.60 0.70 2.75
C LEU A 120 1.71 0.14 3.86
N THR A 121 0.45 0.56 3.91
CA THR A 121 -0.54 0.05 4.86
C THR A 121 -0.83 -1.43 4.62
N ILE A 122 -1.03 -1.84 3.36
CA ILE A 122 -1.30 -3.23 2.97
C ILE A 122 -0.09 -4.12 3.30
N VAL A 123 1.12 -3.65 3.01
CA VAL A 123 2.38 -4.34 3.36
C VAL A 123 2.43 -4.59 4.86
N GLY A 124 2.19 -3.56 5.69
CA GLY A 124 2.20 -3.69 7.14
C GLY A 124 1.15 -4.68 7.66
N TYR A 125 -0.03 -4.65 7.05
CA TYR A 125 -1.14 -5.52 7.44
C TYR A 125 -0.91 -6.98 7.03
N SER A 126 -0.44 -7.22 5.82
CA SER A 126 -0.12 -8.56 5.29
C SER A 126 0.98 -9.23 6.13
N ILE A 127 2.03 -8.49 6.47
CA ILE A 127 3.11 -9.00 7.32
C ILE A 127 2.59 -9.41 8.69
N ASN A 128 1.74 -8.60 9.32
CA ASN A 128 1.19 -8.93 10.63
C ASN A 128 0.42 -10.26 10.60
N ALA A 129 -0.42 -10.48 9.60
CA ALA A 129 -1.14 -11.74 9.43
C ALA A 129 -0.18 -12.93 9.21
N THR A 130 0.83 -12.75 8.38
CA THR A 130 1.85 -13.78 8.09
C THR A 130 2.64 -14.18 9.34
N ILE A 131 3.04 -13.20 10.16
CA ILE A 131 3.77 -13.46 11.42
C ILE A 131 2.93 -14.28 12.39
N ILE A 132 1.65 -13.97 12.54
CA ILE A 132 0.73 -14.69 13.43
C ILE A 132 0.62 -16.17 13.01
N ILE A 133 0.47 -16.43 11.71
CA ILE A 133 0.38 -17.78 11.19
C ILE A 133 1.71 -18.51 11.39
N PHE A 134 2.83 -17.88 11.08
CA PHE A 134 4.16 -18.50 11.19
C PHE A 134 4.55 -18.80 12.64
N ASP A 135 4.21 -17.92 13.57
CA ASP A 135 4.45 -18.15 15.00
C ASP A 135 3.68 -19.39 15.47
N ARG A 136 2.43 -19.54 15.02
CA ARG A 136 1.62 -20.73 15.33
C ARG A 136 2.15 -22.00 14.66
N VAL A 137 2.61 -21.92 13.41
CA VAL A 137 3.25 -23.07 12.73
C VAL A 137 4.50 -23.52 13.49
N ARG A 138 5.31 -22.57 13.95
CA ARG A 138 6.53 -22.88 14.73
C ARG A 138 6.19 -23.56 16.05
N GLU A 139 5.21 -23.06 16.76
CA GLU A 139 4.73 -23.65 18.02
C GLU A 139 4.27 -25.09 17.78
N ASN A 140 3.44 -25.32 16.77
CA ASN A 140 2.93 -26.64 16.41
C ASN A 140 4.03 -27.59 15.93
N ILE A 141 5.07 -27.10 15.24
CA ILE A 141 6.26 -27.90 14.87
C ILE A 141 6.92 -28.48 16.14
N GLY A 142 7.11 -27.65 17.16
CA GLY A 142 7.70 -28.10 18.43
C GLY A 142 6.90 -29.19 19.13
N VAL A 143 5.58 -29.10 19.05
CA VAL A 143 4.67 -30.05 19.74
C VAL A 143 4.41 -31.31 18.91
N MET A 144 4.28 -31.22 17.59
CA MET A 144 3.79 -32.29 16.72
C MET A 144 4.91 -33.08 16.02
N LYS A 145 6.08 -32.50 15.80
CA LYS A 145 7.22 -33.20 15.19
C LYS A 145 7.61 -34.51 15.91
N PRO A 146 7.59 -34.56 17.24
CA PRO A 146 7.81 -35.82 17.96
C PRO A 146 6.76 -36.89 17.67
N LYS A 147 5.57 -36.50 17.20
CA LYS A 147 4.44 -37.39 16.89
C LYS A 147 4.38 -37.84 15.43
N LYS A 148 5.45 -37.63 14.65
CA LYS A 148 5.56 -38.01 13.21
C LYS A 148 4.51 -37.34 12.31
N ALA A 149 4.01 -36.14 12.69
CA ALA A 149 3.08 -35.38 11.87
C ALA A 149 3.76 -34.82 10.62
N THR A 150 3.05 -34.80 9.50
CA THR A 150 3.54 -34.21 8.25
C THR A 150 3.54 -32.69 8.35
N TYR A 151 4.47 -31.99 7.70
CA TYR A 151 4.48 -30.52 7.64
C TYR A 151 3.14 -29.93 7.14
N LYS A 152 2.50 -30.61 6.19
CA LYS A 152 1.19 -30.21 5.67
C LYS A 152 0.11 -30.19 6.77
N ASP A 153 0.10 -31.21 7.63
CA ASP A 153 -0.88 -31.31 8.70
C ASP A 153 -0.65 -30.23 9.76
N ILE A 154 0.61 -29.92 10.06
CA ILE A 154 1.01 -28.87 10.99
C ILE A 154 0.56 -27.50 10.47
N VAL A 155 0.81 -27.21 9.19
CA VAL A 155 0.42 -25.93 8.57
C VAL A 155 -1.11 -25.79 8.54
N ASN A 156 -1.84 -26.81 8.12
CA ASN A 156 -3.30 -26.80 8.09
C ASN A 156 -3.90 -26.58 9.49
N LEU A 157 -3.36 -27.25 10.48
CA LEU A 157 -3.79 -27.07 11.86
C LEU A 157 -3.53 -25.64 12.34
N SER A 158 -2.35 -25.10 12.03
CA SER A 158 -1.96 -23.74 12.44
C SER A 158 -2.84 -22.67 11.80
N ILE A 159 -3.14 -22.81 10.50
CA ILE A 159 -4.06 -21.92 9.80
C ILE A 159 -5.44 -21.98 10.44
N ASN A 160 -5.98 -23.16 10.70
CA ASN A 160 -7.29 -23.32 11.35
C ASN A 160 -7.32 -22.65 12.75
N GLN A 161 -6.26 -22.79 13.53
CA GLN A 161 -6.18 -22.21 14.86
C GLN A 161 -6.09 -20.69 14.86
N THR A 162 -5.50 -20.09 13.82
CA THR A 162 -5.34 -18.63 13.67
C THR A 162 -6.45 -17.98 12.84
N PHE A 163 -7.27 -18.78 12.15
CA PHE A 163 -8.27 -18.32 11.19
C PHE A 163 -9.26 -17.31 11.76
N SER A 164 -9.88 -17.64 12.88
CA SER A 164 -10.84 -16.74 13.53
C SER A 164 -10.20 -15.41 13.92
N ARG A 165 -9.00 -15.45 14.48
CA ARG A 165 -8.26 -14.25 14.88
C ARG A 165 -7.95 -13.37 13.65
N THR A 166 -7.49 -13.97 12.55
CA THR A 166 -7.17 -13.24 11.32
C THR A 166 -8.42 -12.60 10.72
N ILE A 167 -9.55 -13.31 10.70
CA ILE A 167 -10.82 -12.75 10.20
C ILE A 167 -11.29 -11.59 11.08
N TYR A 168 -11.30 -11.75 12.40
CA TYR A 168 -11.75 -10.68 13.30
C TYR A 168 -10.86 -9.43 13.19
N THR A 169 -9.54 -9.59 13.11
CA THR A 169 -8.63 -8.45 12.92
C THR A 169 -8.84 -7.77 11.57
N SER A 170 -9.05 -8.52 10.50
CA SER A 170 -9.34 -7.95 9.18
C SER A 170 -10.69 -7.23 9.15
N LEU A 171 -11.71 -7.80 9.76
CA LEU A 171 -13.05 -7.20 9.82
C LEU A 171 -13.04 -5.91 10.66
N THR A 172 -12.37 -5.91 11.81
CA THR A 172 -12.26 -4.71 12.66
C THR A 172 -11.52 -3.59 11.94
N THR A 173 -10.45 -3.90 11.23
CA THR A 173 -9.72 -2.91 10.43
C THR A 173 -10.58 -2.38 9.29
N PHE A 174 -11.30 -3.24 8.58
CA PHE A 174 -12.20 -2.83 7.51
C PHE A 174 -13.33 -1.89 7.99
N VAL A 175 -13.85 -2.12 9.19
CA VAL A 175 -14.88 -1.25 9.79
C VAL A 175 -14.30 0.07 10.29
N THR A 176 -13.00 0.13 10.61
CA THR A 176 -12.35 1.33 11.14
C THR A 176 -11.90 2.29 10.04
N ILE A 177 -11.66 1.80 8.82
CA ILE A 177 -11.29 2.58 7.63
C ILE A 177 -12.53 3.10 6.93
#